data_f531c150ed05d26233da45c13f4c91e8
#
_entry.id   f531c150ed05d26233da45c13f4c91e8
#
_cell.length_a   1.000
_cell.length_b   1.000
_cell.length_c   1.000
_cell.angle_alpha   90.00
_cell.angle_beta   90.00
_cell.angle_gamma   90.00
#
_symmetry.space_group_name_H-M   'P 1'
#
loop_
_entity.id
_entity.type
_entity.pdbx_description
1 polymer ?
#
loop_
_entity_poly.entity_id
_entity_poly.type
_entity_poly.pdbx_seq_one_letter_code
_entity_poly.pdbx_strand_id
1 'polypeptide(L)'
;MATDQLSLTFAALADPTRRAILARLERDGEVTVNELAEPFPFSVQAVSKHLKVLERAGLITRGRAAQLRPSRLEGAPLREVDDWLAQYRRTWDGRLDRLAVHLNDMQRKAGDDE
;
A
#
# COMPACT_ATOMS: atom_id res chain seq x y z
N MET A 1 -24.76 4.45 -5.33
CA MET A 1 -24.06 5.40 -4.46
C MET A 1 -22.61 5.51 -4.89
N ALA A 2 -22.10 6.71 -4.93
CA ALA A 2 -20.69 6.91 -5.27
C ALA A 2 -19.81 6.44 -4.12
N THR A 3 -18.84 5.60 -4.43
CA THR A 3 -17.83 5.17 -3.46
C THR A 3 -16.76 6.27 -3.38
N ASP A 4 -16.38 6.63 -2.17
CA ASP A 4 -15.35 7.64 -1.99
C ASP A 4 -13.97 7.11 -2.40
N GLN A 5 -13.04 8.03 -2.69
CA GLN A 5 -11.70 7.69 -3.18
C GLN A 5 -10.94 6.81 -2.18
N LEU A 6 -11.02 7.12 -0.89
CA LEU A 6 -10.31 6.35 0.12
C LEU A 6 -10.79 4.89 0.16
N SER A 7 -12.10 4.68 0.07
CA SER A 7 -12.67 3.33 0.04
C SER A 7 -12.25 2.56 -1.21
N LEU A 8 -12.20 3.23 -2.37
CA LEU A 8 -11.70 2.61 -3.61
C LEU A 8 -10.25 2.16 -3.44
N THR A 9 -9.44 2.98 -2.82
CA THR A 9 -8.03 2.66 -2.57
C THR A 9 -7.92 1.45 -1.65
N PHE A 10 -8.65 1.43 -0.54
CA PHE A 10 -8.62 0.28 0.37
C PHE A 10 -9.10 -1.00 -0.29
N ALA A 11 -10.16 -0.91 -1.09
CA ALA A 11 -10.67 -2.09 -1.81
C ALA A 11 -9.62 -2.64 -2.77
N ALA A 12 -8.92 -1.76 -3.49
CA ALA A 12 -7.85 -2.17 -4.40
C ALA A 12 -6.69 -2.80 -3.64
N LEU A 13 -6.34 -2.28 -2.46
CA LEU A 13 -5.24 -2.79 -1.64
C LEU A 13 -5.60 -4.08 -0.89
N ALA A 14 -6.86 -4.46 -0.85
CA ALA A 14 -7.30 -5.63 -0.10
C ALA A 14 -6.85 -6.96 -0.71
N ASP A 15 -6.42 -6.96 -1.95
CA ASP A 15 -5.99 -8.16 -2.65
C ASP A 15 -4.46 -8.29 -2.65
N PRO A 16 -3.90 -9.47 -2.25
CA PRO A 16 -2.44 -9.62 -2.20
C PRO A 16 -1.77 -9.55 -3.57
N THR A 17 -2.42 -10.01 -4.63
CA THR A 17 -1.86 -9.91 -5.98
C THR A 17 -1.72 -8.46 -6.40
N ARG A 18 -2.71 -7.63 -6.11
CA ARG A 18 -2.65 -6.21 -6.44
C ARG A 18 -1.55 -5.51 -5.63
N ARG A 19 -1.38 -5.87 -4.35
CA ARG A 19 -0.28 -5.30 -3.56
C ARG A 19 1.09 -5.71 -4.13
N ALA A 20 1.21 -6.95 -4.61
CA ALA A 20 2.46 -7.41 -5.23
C ALA A 20 2.76 -6.65 -6.53
N ILE A 21 1.73 -6.35 -7.32
CA ILE A 21 1.87 -5.55 -8.53
C ILE A 21 2.37 -4.14 -8.18
N LEU A 22 1.77 -3.50 -7.18
CA LEU A 22 2.20 -2.18 -6.75
C LEU A 22 3.65 -2.18 -6.27
N ALA A 23 4.05 -3.19 -5.51
CA ALA A 23 5.43 -3.32 -5.04
C ALA A 23 6.41 -3.44 -6.21
N ARG A 24 6.02 -4.19 -7.25
CA ARG A 24 6.83 -4.32 -8.46
C ARG A 24 7.00 -2.98 -9.17
N LEU A 25 5.91 -2.23 -9.32
CA LEU A 25 5.93 -0.92 -9.97
C LEU A 25 6.75 0.10 -9.17
N GLU A 26 6.68 0.03 -7.84
CA GLU A 26 7.50 0.88 -6.97
C GLU A 26 8.99 0.62 -7.23
N ARG A 27 9.38 -0.63 -7.33
CA ARG A 27 10.77 -1.02 -7.51
C ARG A 27 11.30 -0.74 -8.92
N ASP A 28 10.49 -1.05 -9.94
CA ASP A 28 10.95 -1.10 -11.34
C ASP A 28 10.49 0.07 -12.19
N GLY A 29 9.58 0.93 -11.70
CA GLY A 29 9.08 2.09 -12.42
C GLY A 29 7.94 1.76 -13.36
N GLU A 30 8.23 1.56 -14.64
CA GLU A 30 7.23 1.17 -15.64
C GLU A 30 7.41 -0.30 -16.01
N VAL A 31 6.29 -1.06 -16.00
CA VAL A 31 6.33 -2.49 -16.30
C VAL A 31 5.12 -2.82 -17.19
N THR A 32 5.35 -3.61 -18.22
CA THR A 32 4.28 -4.03 -19.13
C THR A 32 3.41 -5.11 -18.48
N VAL A 33 2.19 -5.30 -19.02
CA VAL A 33 1.28 -6.31 -18.48
C VAL A 33 1.87 -7.72 -18.60
N ASN A 34 2.58 -8.00 -19.68
CA ASN A 34 3.20 -9.31 -19.86
C ASN A 34 4.28 -9.58 -18.82
N GLU A 35 5.11 -8.57 -18.55
CA GLU A 35 6.14 -8.67 -17.50
C GLU A 35 5.52 -8.83 -16.12
N LEU A 36 4.43 -8.11 -15.87
CA LEU A 36 3.73 -8.22 -14.58
C LEU A 36 3.11 -9.61 -14.39
N ALA A 37 2.62 -10.22 -15.48
CA ALA A 37 1.98 -11.52 -15.40
C ALA A 37 2.98 -12.68 -15.25
N GLU A 38 4.21 -12.50 -15.68
CA GLU A 38 5.20 -13.56 -15.77
C GLU A 38 5.40 -14.33 -14.46
N PRO A 39 5.56 -13.69 -13.29
CA PRO A 39 5.77 -14.43 -12.04
C PRO A 39 4.53 -15.08 -11.44
N PHE A 40 3.35 -14.84 -12.01
CA PHE A 40 2.10 -15.37 -11.46
C PHE A 40 1.62 -16.57 -12.26
N PRO A 41 0.93 -17.54 -11.63
CA PRO A 41 0.33 -18.67 -12.34
C PRO A 41 -0.99 -18.29 -13.02
N PHE A 42 -1.23 -16.99 -13.24
CA PHE A 42 -2.46 -16.48 -13.82
C PHE A 42 -2.27 -16.10 -15.28
N SER A 43 -3.37 -16.00 -16.01
CA SER A 43 -3.34 -15.51 -17.37
C SER A 43 -3.07 -14.00 -17.40
N VAL A 44 -2.60 -13.52 -18.56
CA VAL A 44 -2.45 -12.06 -18.78
C VAL A 44 -3.80 -11.35 -18.58
N GLN A 45 -4.89 -12.00 -18.99
CA GLN A 45 -6.24 -11.45 -18.82
C GLN A 45 -6.60 -11.27 -17.33
N ALA A 46 -6.23 -12.24 -16.49
CA ALA A 46 -6.48 -12.13 -15.05
C ALA A 46 -5.69 -10.99 -14.44
N VAL A 47 -4.42 -10.86 -14.80
CA VAL A 47 -3.58 -9.74 -14.34
C VAL A 47 -4.14 -8.42 -14.84
N SER A 48 -4.61 -8.38 -16.10
CA SER A 48 -5.22 -7.17 -16.65
C SER A 48 -6.45 -6.72 -15.87
N LYS A 49 -7.25 -7.65 -15.34
CA LYS A 49 -8.38 -7.31 -14.48
C LYS A 49 -7.92 -6.64 -13.17
N HIS A 50 -6.85 -7.14 -12.58
CA HIS A 50 -6.27 -6.50 -11.40
C HIS A 50 -5.77 -5.09 -11.72
N LEU A 51 -5.16 -4.92 -12.88
CA LEU A 51 -4.68 -3.60 -13.31
C LEU A 51 -5.83 -2.62 -13.50
N LYS A 52 -6.98 -3.07 -14.02
CA LYS A 52 -8.16 -2.22 -14.16
C LYS A 52 -8.68 -1.74 -12.81
N VAL A 53 -8.67 -2.61 -11.79
CA VAL A 53 -9.07 -2.21 -10.44
C VAL A 53 -8.12 -1.16 -9.88
N LEU A 54 -6.82 -1.36 -10.05
CA LEU A 54 -5.82 -0.40 -9.60
C LEU A 54 -5.91 0.93 -10.33
N GLU A 55 -6.13 0.89 -11.64
CA GLU A 55 -6.30 2.09 -12.46
C GLU A 55 -7.53 2.88 -12.05
N ARG A 56 -8.65 2.18 -11.84
CA ARG A 56 -9.90 2.82 -11.41
C ARG A 56 -9.76 3.49 -10.05
N ALA A 57 -8.95 2.92 -9.17
CA ALA A 57 -8.67 3.51 -7.86
C ALA A 57 -7.62 4.64 -7.95
N GLY A 58 -7.06 4.89 -9.13
CA GLY A 58 -6.06 5.94 -9.31
C GLY A 58 -4.67 5.57 -8.80
N LEU A 59 -4.45 4.30 -8.45
CA LEU A 59 -3.16 3.84 -7.93
C LEU A 59 -2.11 3.62 -9.01
N ILE A 60 -2.54 3.43 -10.25
CA ILE A 60 -1.66 3.30 -11.39
C ILE A 60 -2.20 4.10 -12.57
N THR A 61 -1.30 4.47 -13.48
CA THR A 61 -1.66 4.92 -14.82
C THR A 61 -1.10 3.91 -15.81
N ARG A 62 -1.79 3.75 -16.94
CA ARG A 62 -1.39 2.84 -17.99
C ARG A 62 -1.13 3.61 -19.26
N GLY A 63 0.04 3.41 -19.86
CA GLY A 63 0.42 4.03 -21.11
C GLY A 63 -0.48 3.60 -22.26
N ARG A 64 -0.42 4.36 -23.36
CA ARG A 64 -1.26 4.15 -24.54
C ARG A 64 -0.58 3.35 -25.64
N ALA A 65 0.65 2.89 -25.43
CA ALA A 65 1.33 2.06 -26.41
C ALA A 65 0.54 0.75 -26.57
N ALA A 66 -0.10 0.58 -27.72
CA ALA A 66 -1.24 -0.31 -27.91
C ALA A 66 -1.09 -1.73 -27.36
N GLN A 67 0.05 -2.37 -27.56
CA GLN A 67 0.25 -3.74 -27.13
C GLN A 67 1.03 -3.87 -25.84
N LEU A 68 1.78 -2.85 -25.47
CA LEU A 68 2.65 -2.89 -24.30
C LEU A 68 1.97 -2.30 -23.07
N ARG A 69 1.16 -1.27 -23.22
CA ARG A 69 0.45 -0.57 -22.16
C ARG A 69 1.19 -0.63 -20.81
N PRO A 70 2.39 0.00 -20.73
CA PRO A 70 3.15 -0.06 -19.50
C PRO A 70 2.38 0.62 -18.37
N SER A 71 2.46 0.03 -17.17
CA SER A 71 1.83 0.56 -15.98
C SER A 71 2.85 1.28 -15.11
N ARG A 72 2.42 2.32 -14.44
CA ARG A 72 3.24 3.13 -13.56
C ARG A 72 2.46 3.45 -12.29
N LEU A 73 3.17 3.42 -11.16
CA LEU A 73 2.58 3.74 -9.86
C LEU A 73 2.23 5.23 -9.77
N GLU A 74 1.06 5.52 -9.24
CA GLU A 74 0.64 6.87 -8.87
C GLU A 74 0.52 6.93 -7.35
N GLY A 75 1.28 7.84 -6.73
CA GLY A 75 1.38 7.88 -5.28
C GLY A 75 0.26 8.63 -4.56
N ALA A 76 -0.54 9.43 -5.28
CA ALA A 76 -1.53 10.31 -4.64
C ALA A 76 -2.54 9.55 -3.76
N PRO A 77 -3.15 8.43 -4.21
CA PRO A 77 -4.07 7.70 -3.35
C PRO A 77 -3.40 7.09 -2.12
N LEU A 78 -2.15 6.66 -2.26
CA LEU A 78 -1.39 6.13 -1.11
C LEU A 78 -1.09 7.23 -0.10
N ARG A 79 -0.85 8.44 -0.56
CA ARG A 79 -0.66 9.59 0.31
C ARG A 79 -1.92 9.88 1.12
N GLU A 80 -3.10 9.76 0.50
CA GLU A 80 -4.37 9.90 1.22
C GLU A 80 -4.52 8.86 2.33
N VAL A 81 -4.14 7.62 2.05
CA VAL A 81 -4.14 6.55 3.06
C VAL A 81 -3.19 6.92 4.20
N ASP A 82 -2.00 7.39 3.87
CA ASP A 82 -1.01 7.78 4.87
C ASP A 82 -1.52 8.93 5.74
N ASP A 83 -2.13 9.93 5.13
CA ASP A 83 -2.72 11.06 5.85
C ASP A 83 -3.85 10.61 6.79
N TRP A 84 -4.69 9.68 6.32
CA TRP A 84 -5.76 9.12 7.15
C TRP A 84 -5.18 8.34 8.34
N LEU A 85 -4.14 7.55 8.11
CA LEU A 85 -3.49 6.78 9.17
C LEU A 85 -2.76 7.67 10.16
N ALA A 86 -2.30 8.86 9.74
CA ALA A 86 -1.50 9.76 10.58
C ALA A 86 -2.20 10.11 11.89
N GLN A 87 -3.53 10.32 11.86
CA GLN A 87 -4.29 10.63 13.08
C GLN A 87 -4.27 9.48 14.09
N TYR A 88 -4.27 8.25 13.60
CA TYR A 88 -4.20 7.06 14.45
C TYR A 88 -2.79 6.81 14.93
N ARG A 89 -1.79 7.05 14.09
CA ARG A 89 -0.38 6.89 14.48
C ARG A 89 -0.03 7.82 15.65
N ARG A 90 -0.50 9.05 15.62
CA ARG A 90 -0.23 9.99 16.73
C ARG A 90 -0.73 9.43 18.05
N THR A 91 -1.92 8.83 18.05
CA THR A 91 -2.47 8.21 19.25
C THR A 91 -1.64 7.00 19.69
N TRP A 92 -1.29 6.11 18.73
CA TRP A 92 -0.50 4.92 19.04
C TRP A 92 0.91 5.28 19.50
N ASP A 93 1.57 6.22 18.82
CA ASP A 93 2.90 6.66 19.20
C ASP A 93 2.91 7.23 20.62
N GLY A 94 1.91 8.03 20.96
CA GLY A 94 1.76 8.54 22.31
C GLY A 94 1.58 7.45 23.36
N ARG A 95 0.79 6.42 23.04
CA ARG A 95 0.60 5.28 23.95
C ARG A 95 1.87 4.47 24.10
N LEU A 96 2.59 4.23 23.01
CA LEU A 96 3.85 3.50 23.04
C LEU A 96 4.92 4.26 23.80
N ASP A 97 5.00 5.57 23.63
CA ASP A 97 5.93 6.43 24.38
C ASP A 97 5.64 6.37 25.88
N ARG A 98 4.37 6.43 26.27
CA ARG A 98 3.99 6.32 27.68
C ARG A 98 4.34 4.95 28.24
N LEU A 99 4.14 3.91 27.46
CA LEU A 99 4.52 2.54 27.87
C LEU A 99 6.02 2.42 28.06
N ALA A 100 6.80 2.98 27.13
CA ALA A 100 8.26 2.96 27.22
C ALA A 100 8.76 3.67 28.49
N VAL A 101 8.20 4.83 28.80
CA VAL A 101 8.52 5.56 30.03
C VAL A 101 8.17 4.72 31.27
N HIS A 102 6.99 4.11 31.28
CA HIS A 102 6.56 3.29 32.40
C HIS A 102 7.49 2.09 32.62
N LEU A 103 7.87 1.40 31.52
CA LEU A 103 8.79 0.27 31.59
C LEU A 103 10.17 0.68 32.11
N ASN A 104 10.67 1.84 31.66
CA ASN A 104 11.93 2.37 32.13
C ASN A 104 11.88 2.69 33.64
N ASP A 105 10.78 3.28 34.09
CA ASP A 105 10.60 3.55 35.53
C ASP A 105 10.56 2.28 36.35
N MET A 106 9.87 1.25 35.85
CA MET A 106 9.83 -0.05 36.52
C MET A 106 11.21 -0.68 36.61
N GLN A 107 11.99 -0.62 35.54
CA GLN A 107 13.35 -1.15 35.52
C GLN A 107 14.27 -0.40 36.48
N ARG A 108 14.12 0.92 36.53
CA ARG A 108 14.91 1.77 37.45
C ARG A 108 14.60 1.43 38.91
N LYS A 109 13.32 1.28 39.24
CA LYS A 109 12.90 0.89 40.60
C LYS A 109 13.41 -0.49 40.97
N ALA A 110 13.37 -1.44 40.02
CA ALA A 110 13.88 -2.78 40.29
C ALA A 110 15.39 -2.78 40.54
N GLY A 111 16.13 -1.91 39.83
CA GLY A 111 17.57 -1.76 40.06
C GLY A 111 17.91 -1.09 41.40
N ASP A 112 17.07 -0.17 41.84
CA ASP A 112 17.29 0.56 43.10
C ASP A 112 16.97 -0.29 44.35
N ASP A 113 16.19 -1.35 44.19
CA ASP A 113 15.81 -2.24 45.32
C ASP A 113 16.90 -3.27 45.64
N GLU A 114 17.98 -3.30 44.91
CA GLU A 114 19.14 -4.11 45.18
C GLU A 114 20.15 -3.31 46.02
#